data_3384d22c94d3c1de65ae1b42bc9567f4
#
_entry.id   3384d22c94d3c1de65ae1b42bc9567f4
#
_cell.length_a   1.000
_cell.length_b   1.000
_cell.length_c   1.000
_cell.angle_alpha   90.00
_cell.angle_beta   90.00
_cell.angle_gamma   90.00
#
_symmetry.space_group_name_H-M   'P 1'
#
loop_
_entity.id
_entity.type
_entity.pdbx_description
1 polymer ?
#
loop_
_entity_poly.entity_id
_entity_poly.type
_entity_poly.pdbx_seq_one_letter_code
_entity_poly.pdbx_strand_id
1 'polypeptide(L)'
;MAKKGAQKTNLEANEIFLQYEEEIVNDPVYAGMPDLRHDDGTIQWEAPSNRGSGVFQFSHDKRYQWWINKASEVGINTSEDKWISKVAKKIHPTKLHPCKVCGRIMDIRYCYLSANFMKRVKKLPFYDEQVDMDEITHITDFIASFTDTYGDKAYDALPELLKCSQVKSIPTLPHDLSSWTDWINSEYIPKEPSMLGPGAMSNAPDRLDGFHTYDRCCRPTADKGRSKENLASYSTDRRAFENWSDGNWIQANKLMGYINSNSELKKQQCANHSTGSFHPRPCSADHIGPISLGFSHRPEFQLLCKPCNSAKNNRMYYSDVQHLISVEEDGSTVTTWYAAPIWQRCKQKVYDKESALKLSRIMRDNRNIAMMLLADFVKRDEFLFLLTLLNLNYADYDYEIDPATLNVNNQIVTVQFISKPSTLRYVNIQKIRKIRVAFSSLIDYANKENRNGFMYTNDEIEHLKQQAFSTLSSVNTFLSNKNKDLKSAISNEATTDTDLEIFLQNIDYTELLDVPQFKDVKNLLVKIMSIVADALSSKWDDSRYSRDIDE
;
A
#
# COMPACT_ATOMS: atom_id res chain seq x y z
N MET A 1 -20.24 4.09 -27.88
CA MET A 1 -20.29 5.11 -26.81
C MET A 1 -18.98 5.03 -26.05
N ALA A 2 -18.12 6.04 -26.15
CA ALA A 2 -16.84 6.07 -25.44
C ALA A 2 -17.11 6.18 -23.93
N LYS A 3 -16.69 5.18 -23.15
CA LYS A 3 -16.71 5.26 -21.69
C LYS A 3 -15.77 6.39 -21.27
N LYS A 4 -16.32 7.39 -20.58
CA LYS A 4 -15.55 8.45 -19.94
C LYS A 4 -14.52 7.76 -19.02
N GLY A 5 -13.23 7.88 -19.36
CA GLY A 5 -12.15 7.56 -18.44
C GLY A 5 -12.35 8.34 -17.14
N ALA A 6 -11.86 7.79 -16.02
CA ALA A 6 -11.86 8.50 -14.76
C ALA A 6 -11.32 9.91 -15.03
N GLN A 7 -12.18 10.92 -14.83
CA GLN A 7 -11.76 12.31 -14.96
C GLN A 7 -10.60 12.50 -13.99
N LYS A 8 -9.37 12.69 -14.52
CA LYS A 8 -8.34 13.41 -13.78
C LYS A 8 -9.05 14.68 -13.34
N THR A 9 -9.30 14.83 -12.07
CA THR A 9 -9.63 16.11 -11.50
C THR A 9 -8.33 16.91 -11.51
N ASN A 10 -7.95 17.44 -12.66
CA ASN A 10 -7.09 18.60 -12.71
C ASN A 10 -7.92 19.72 -12.10
N LEU A 11 -7.89 19.81 -10.79
CA LEU A 11 -8.35 21.00 -10.12
C LEU A 11 -7.42 22.09 -10.61
N GLU A 12 -7.98 23.07 -11.28
CA GLU A 12 -7.24 24.26 -11.71
C GLU A 12 -6.55 24.85 -10.49
N ALA A 13 -5.30 25.22 -10.66
CA ALA A 13 -4.54 25.83 -9.58
C ALA A 13 -5.10 27.24 -9.32
N ASN A 14 -5.24 27.58 -8.04
CA ASN A 14 -5.59 28.93 -7.63
C ASN A 14 -4.47 29.93 -8.05
N GLU A 15 -4.85 31.15 -8.42
CA GLU A 15 -3.90 32.18 -8.87
C GLU A 15 -2.80 32.45 -7.85
N ILE A 16 -3.13 32.45 -6.55
CA ILE A 16 -2.15 32.64 -5.46
C ILE A 16 -1.12 31.52 -5.46
N PHE A 17 -1.54 30.28 -5.76
CA PHE A 17 -0.63 29.16 -5.85
C PHE A 17 0.25 29.24 -7.10
N LEU A 18 -0.27 29.68 -8.25
CA LEU A 18 0.50 29.89 -9.47
C LEU A 18 1.57 30.99 -9.29
N GLN A 19 1.23 32.09 -8.62
CA GLN A 19 2.18 33.13 -8.25
C GLN A 19 3.28 32.59 -7.33
N TYR A 20 2.92 31.82 -6.35
CA TYR A 20 3.86 31.15 -5.46
C TYR A 20 4.80 30.18 -6.21
N GLU A 21 4.30 29.39 -7.16
CA GLU A 21 5.15 28.52 -7.98
C GLU A 21 6.22 29.34 -8.72
N GLU A 22 5.85 30.47 -9.32
CA GLU A 22 6.79 31.39 -9.99
C GLU A 22 7.79 32.02 -9.02
N GLU A 23 7.36 32.44 -7.84
CA GLU A 23 8.24 32.99 -6.80
C GLU A 23 9.29 31.96 -6.36
N ILE A 24 8.88 30.72 -6.08
CA ILE A 24 9.78 29.63 -5.65
C ILE A 24 10.79 29.26 -6.75
N VAL A 25 10.34 29.15 -8.00
CA VAL A 25 11.22 28.79 -9.13
C VAL A 25 12.28 29.86 -9.36
N ASN A 26 11.97 31.13 -9.14
CA ASN A 26 12.86 32.24 -9.34
C ASN A 26 13.66 32.63 -8.08
N ASP A 27 13.39 32.02 -6.94
CA ASP A 27 14.10 32.32 -5.69
C ASP A 27 15.54 31.79 -5.73
N PRO A 28 16.53 32.60 -5.34
CA PRO A 28 17.94 32.21 -5.34
C PRO A 28 18.23 30.96 -4.49
N VAL A 29 17.41 30.67 -3.48
CA VAL A 29 17.54 29.47 -2.63
C VAL A 29 17.40 28.17 -3.43
N TYR A 30 16.57 28.19 -4.48
CA TYR A 30 16.33 27.04 -5.36
C TYR A 30 17.20 27.07 -6.64
N ALA A 31 18.13 27.99 -6.74
CA ALA A 31 19.04 28.06 -7.87
C ALA A 31 19.77 26.73 -8.10
N GLY A 32 19.90 26.34 -9.37
CA GLY A 32 20.55 25.10 -9.77
C GLY A 32 19.72 23.82 -9.55
N MET A 33 18.47 23.93 -9.09
CA MET A 33 17.57 22.78 -9.09
C MET A 33 17.23 22.38 -10.54
N PRO A 34 17.40 21.09 -10.90
CA PRO A 34 17.18 20.64 -12.27
C PRO A 34 15.70 20.56 -12.64
N ASP A 35 15.46 20.67 -13.93
CA ASP A 35 14.16 20.44 -14.59
C ASP A 35 13.03 21.29 -13.96
N LEU A 36 13.30 22.60 -13.75
CA LEU A 36 12.31 23.53 -13.16
C LEU A 36 11.13 23.81 -14.09
N ARG A 37 11.37 23.76 -15.40
CA ARG A 37 10.36 24.03 -16.44
C ARG A 37 10.37 22.95 -17.50
N HIS A 38 9.20 22.73 -18.10
CA HIS A 38 9.02 21.95 -19.31
C HIS A 38 9.52 22.70 -20.54
N ASP A 39 9.65 22.01 -21.68
CA ASP A 39 10.08 22.59 -22.94
C ASP A 39 9.14 23.72 -23.45
N ASP A 40 7.88 23.69 -23.03
CA ASP A 40 6.87 24.72 -23.32
C ASP A 40 6.93 25.93 -22.38
N GLY A 41 7.90 25.97 -21.45
CA GLY A 41 8.10 27.04 -20.48
C GLY A 41 7.24 26.92 -19.21
N THR A 42 6.29 25.99 -19.14
CA THR A 42 5.48 25.77 -17.94
C THR A 42 6.30 25.19 -16.80
N ILE A 43 5.94 25.51 -15.56
CA ILE A 43 6.67 25.01 -14.38
C ILE A 43 6.46 23.51 -14.21
N GLN A 44 7.56 22.78 -14.09
CA GLN A 44 7.54 21.37 -13.71
C GLN A 44 7.57 21.24 -12.19
N TRP A 45 6.43 21.48 -11.56
CA TRP A 45 6.33 21.47 -10.10
C TRP A 45 6.57 20.07 -9.50
N GLU A 46 5.96 19.04 -10.09
CA GLU A 46 5.99 17.67 -9.59
C GLU A 46 7.03 16.80 -10.31
N ALA A 47 7.80 16.03 -9.55
CA ALA A 47 8.70 14.99 -10.04
C ALA A 47 8.52 13.71 -9.19
N PRO A 48 7.40 12.98 -9.32
CA PRO A 48 7.04 11.90 -8.43
C PRO A 48 7.95 10.68 -8.58
N SER A 49 8.45 10.16 -7.46
CA SER A 49 9.35 8.99 -7.38
C SER A 49 8.66 7.66 -7.69
N ASN A 50 7.34 7.61 -7.63
CA ASN A 50 6.56 6.39 -7.82
C ASN A 50 6.12 6.14 -9.27
N ARG A 51 6.36 7.10 -10.17
CA ARG A 51 6.14 6.92 -11.60
C ARG A 51 7.39 6.32 -12.21
N GLY A 52 7.47 4.99 -12.24
CA GLY A 52 8.65 4.21 -12.63
C GLY A 52 8.99 4.23 -14.12
N SER A 53 8.52 5.23 -14.91
CA SER A 53 8.84 5.38 -16.34
C SER A 53 8.68 6.82 -16.79
N GLY A 54 9.50 7.23 -17.75
CA GLY A 54 9.42 8.52 -18.43
C GLY A 54 10.19 9.65 -17.74
N VAL A 55 9.91 10.87 -18.20
CA VAL A 55 10.60 12.12 -17.83
C VAL A 55 10.69 12.34 -16.32
N PHE A 56 9.66 11.94 -15.57
CA PHE A 56 9.61 12.17 -14.13
C PHE A 56 10.66 11.41 -13.31
N GLN A 57 11.08 10.21 -13.72
CA GLN A 57 12.10 9.46 -12.99
C GLN A 57 13.44 10.18 -13.02
N PHE A 58 13.85 10.67 -14.19
CA PHE A 58 15.12 11.39 -14.32
C PHE A 58 15.11 12.71 -13.55
N SER A 59 14.02 13.47 -13.65
CA SER A 59 13.87 14.72 -12.89
C SER A 59 13.87 14.49 -11.40
N HIS A 60 13.21 13.44 -10.93
CA HIS A 60 13.22 13.05 -9.51
C HIS A 60 14.63 12.75 -9.02
N ASP A 61 15.40 11.95 -9.75
CA ASP A 61 16.75 11.52 -9.33
C ASP A 61 17.73 12.71 -9.33
N LYS A 62 17.65 13.58 -10.34
CA LYS A 62 18.43 14.81 -10.39
C LYS A 62 18.10 15.76 -9.23
N ARG A 63 16.79 15.97 -8.96
CA ARG A 63 16.35 16.81 -7.83
C ARG A 63 16.75 16.19 -6.48
N TYR A 64 16.72 14.87 -6.36
CA TYR A 64 17.18 14.20 -5.14
C TYR A 64 18.66 14.50 -4.86
N GLN A 65 19.51 14.48 -5.89
CA GLN A 65 20.92 14.86 -5.75
C GLN A 65 21.08 16.35 -5.35
N TRP A 66 20.26 17.23 -5.93
CA TRP A 66 20.24 18.64 -5.53
C TRP A 66 19.88 18.80 -4.04
N TRP A 67 18.88 18.05 -3.55
CA TRP A 67 18.49 18.08 -2.14
C TRP A 67 19.61 17.58 -1.21
N ILE A 68 20.39 16.56 -1.61
CA ILE A 68 21.56 16.09 -0.87
C ILE A 68 22.60 17.21 -0.75
N ASN A 69 22.92 17.87 -1.85
CA ASN A 69 23.88 18.98 -1.87
C ASN A 69 23.37 20.13 -0.99
N LYS A 70 22.10 20.47 -1.10
CA LYS A 70 21.49 21.52 -0.28
C LYS A 70 21.48 21.17 1.21
N ALA A 71 21.27 19.92 1.57
CA ALA A 71 21.39 19.45 2.97
C ALA A 71 22.79 19.73 3.52
N SER A 72 23.83 19.42 2.75
CA SER A 72 25.22 19.70 3.12
C SER A 72 25.47 21.22 3.30
N GLU A 73 24.98 22.06 2.38
CA GLU A 73 25.11 23.51 2.48
C GLU A 73 24.49 24.08 3.76
N VAL A 74 23.35 23.53 4.19
CA VAL A 74 22.66 24.02 5.39
C VAL A 74 23.01 23.24 6.67
N GLY A 75 23.99 22.32 6.60
CA GLY A 75 24.49 21.58 7.77
C GLY A 75 23.50 20.55 8.32
N ILE A 76 22.70 19.91 7.48
CA ILE A 76 21.78 18.83 7.84
C ILE A 76 22.35 17.50 7.36
N ASN A 77 22.49 16.52 8.28
CA ASN A 77 22.98 15.22 7.93
C ASN A 77 21.89 14.37 7.24
N THR A 78 22.19 13.88 6.03
CA THR A 78 21.28 13.05 5.24
C THR A 78 21.01 11.67 5.83
N SER A 79 21.75 11.23 6.83
CA SER A 79 21.47 10.01 7.60
C SER A 79 20.37 10.20 8.67
N GLU A 80 19.99 11.43 8.97
CA GLU A 80 18.95 11.72 9.93
C GLU A 80 17.56 11.36 9.39
N ASP A 81 16.66 10.92 10.28
CA ASP A 81 15.25 10.72 9.87
C ASP A 81 14.62 12.04 9.39
N LYS A 82 13.87 11.96 8.30
CA LYS A 82 13.16 13.10 7.69
C LYS A 82 14.06 14.29 7.31
N TRP A 83 15.33 14.05 6.98
CA TRP A 83 16.27 15.10 6.65
C TRP A 83 15.79 16.05 5.54
N ILE A 84 15.11 15.54 4.49
CA ILE A 84 14.53 16.36 3.43
C ILE A 84 13.51 17.37 3.99
N SER A 85 12.63 16.91 4.88
CA SER A 85 11.67 17.78 5.54
C SER A 85 12.35 18.89 6.36
N LYS A 86 13.47 18.57 7.01
CA LYS A 86 14.25 19.54 7.77
C LYS A 86 14.90 20.57 6.84
N VAL A 87 15.49 20.10 5.72
CA VAL A 87 16.06 20.99 4.71
C VAL A 87 14.98 21.90 4.13
N ALA A 88 13.88 21.34 3.64
CA ALA A 88 12.78 22.10 3.05
C ALA A 88 12.28 23.21 3.99
N LYS A 89 12.03 22.88 5.25
CA LYS A 89 11.62 23.88 6.26
C LYS A 89 12.69 24.95 6.50
N LYS A 90 13.97 24.57 6.49
CA LYS A 90 15.08 25.48 6.75
C LYS A 90 15.30 26.47 5.61
N ILE A 91 15.24 26.01 4.36
CA ILE A 91 15.54 26.82 3.19
C ILE A 91 14.35 27.63 2.68
N HIS A 92 13.11 27.25 3.00
CA HIS A 92 11.91 27.91 2.46
C HIS A 92 11.94 29.42 2.75
N PRO A 93 11.82 30.29 1.71
CA PRO A 93 12.10 31.71 1.86
C PRO A 93 11.13 32.45 2.77
N THR A 94 9.83 32.25 2.60
CA THR A 94 8.78 32.99 3.34
C THR A 94 8.23 32.25 4.55
N LYS A 95 8.48 30.95 4.67
CA LYS A 95 7.82 30.04 5.63
C LYS A 95 6.30 29.94 5.45
N LEU A 96 5.77 30.43 4.35
CA LEU A 96 4.35 30.42 4.02
C LEU A 96 4.12 29.67 2.72
N HIS A 97 3.09 28.82 2.68
CA HIS A 97 2.75 27.99 1.53
C HIS A 97 1.25 28.06 1.24
N PRO A 98 0.82 28.45 0.04
CA PRO A 98 -0.59 28.47 -0.32
C PRO A 98 -1.12 27.11 -0.72
N CYS A 99 -2.39 26.87 -0.46
CA CYS A 99 -3.09 25.69 -0.96
C CYS A 99 -3.40 25.83 -2.45
N LYS A 100 -3.07 24.83 -3.26
CA LYS A 100 -3.33 24.81 -4.71
C LYS A 100 -4.81 25.02 -5.07
N VAL A 101 -5.74 24.55 -4.23
CA VAL A 101 -7.18 24.58 -4.54
C VAL A 101 -7.83 25.87 -4.08
N CYS A 102 -7.68 26.22 -2.81
CA CYS A 102 -8.39 27.37 -2.22
C CYS A 102 -7.54 28.63 -2.07
N GLY A 103 -6.25 28.56 -2.37
CA GLY A 103 -5.33 29.69 -2.23
C GLY A 103 -4.98 30.08 -0.78
N ARG A 104 -5.52 29.36 0.22
CA ARG A 104 -5.24 29.65 1.63
C ARG A 104 -3.75 29.57 1.92
N ILE A 105 -3.20 30.64 2.48
CA ILE A 105 -1.80 30.71 2.88
C ILE A 105 -1.65 30.13 4.27
N MET A 106 -0.69 29.24 4.47
CA MET A 106 -0.43 28.52 5.69
C MET A 106 1.04 28.58 6.08
N ASP A 107 1.30 28.57 7.39
CA ASP A 107 2.65 28.39 7.92
C ASP A 107 3.12 26.95 7.63
N ILE A 108 4.35 26.78 7.16
CA ILE A 108 4.95 25.45 6.87
C ILE A 108 5.41 24.70 8.11
N ARG A 109 5.41 25.35 9.28
CA ARG A 109 5.74 24.71 10.55
C ARG A 109 4.55 23.88 11.06
N TYR A 110 4.79 22.99 12.01
CA TYR A 110 3.75 22.19 12.64
C TYR A 110 3.09 22.96 13.80
N CYS A 111 2.50 24.10 13.50
CA CYS A 111 1.97 25.04 14.48
C CYS A 111 0.44 25.05 14.58
N TYR A 112 -0.27 24.20 13.86
CA TYR A 112 -1.72 24.11 13.88
C TYR A 112 -2.23 23.08 14.88
N LEU A 113 -3.44 23.31 15.42
CA LEU A 113 -4.03 22.43 16.40
C LEU A 113 -4.28 21.02 15.85
N SER A 114 -3.91 20.00 16.62
CA SER A 114 -4.25 18.63 16.29
C SER A 114 -5.64 18.26 16.83
N ALA A 115 -6.28 17.27 16.20
CA ALA A 115 -7.57 16.75 16.67
C ALA A 115 -7.50 16.26 18.13
N ASN A 116 -6.36 15.70 18.55
CA ASN A 116 -6.17 15.25 19.94
C ASN A 116 -6.02 16.42 20.91
N PHE A 117 -5.34 17.48 20.51
CA PHE A 117 -5.25 18.70 21.30
C PHE A 117 -6.64 19.32 21.53
N MET A 118 -7.40 19.52 20.45
CA MET A 118 -8.76 20.05 20.52
C MET A 118 -9.69 19.21 21.40
N LYS A 119 -9.59 17.87 21.33
CA LYS A 119 -10.34 16.97 22.22
C LYS A 119 -9.98 17.13 23.69
N ARG A 120 -8.71 17.43 24.01
CA ARG A 120 -8.29 17.69 25.40
C ARG A 120 -8.87 19.01 25.90
N VAL A 121 -8.82 20.05 25.08
CA VAL A 121 -9.43 21.36 25.42
C VAL A 121 -10.92 21.20 25.71
N LYS A 122 -11.67 20.53 24.85
CA LYS A 122 -13.12 20.28 25.04
C LYS A 122 -13.48 19.47 26.28
N LYS A 123 -12.51 18.81 26.89
CA LYS A 123 -12.73 18.06 28.16
C LYS A 123 -12.44 18.87 29.41
N LEU A 124 -11.94 20.10 29.29
CA LEU A 124 -11.70 20.96 30.46
C LEU A 124 -13.02 21.38 31.08
N PRO A 125 -13.17 21.27 32.43
CA PRO A 125 -14.44 21.55 33.09
C PRO A 125 -14.93 23.00 32.96
N PHE A 126 -14.01 23.94 32.69
CA PHE A 126 -14.31 25.36 32.57
C PHE A 126 -14.41 25.83 31.11
N TYR A 127 -14.15 24.95 30.13
CA TYR A 127 -14.23 25.33 28.73
C TYR A 127 -15.68 25.30 28.24
N ASP A 128 -16.20 26.45 27.85
CA ASP A 128 -17.58 26.70 27.46
C ASP A 128 -17.72 27.12 25.97
N GLU A 129 -16.74 26.78 25.16
CA GLU A 129 -16.70 27.04 23.72
C GLU A 129 -16.68 28.53 23.32
N GLN A 130 -16.29 29.45 24.23
CA GLN A 130 -16.12 30.86 23.87
C GLN A 130 -14.89 31.13 22.99
N VAL A 131 -13.93 30.22 22.96
CA VAL A 131 -12.75 30.31 22.10
C VAL A 131 -12.89 29.34 20.92
N ASP A 132 -12.98 29.88 19.73
CA ASP A 132 -13.04 29.12 18.51
C ASP A 132 -11.73 28.39 18.28
N MET A 133 -11.83 27.12 17.84
CA MET A 133 -10.69 26.31 17.47
C MET A 133 -11.04 25.32 16.37
N ASP A 134 -10.19 25.25 15.38
CA ASP A 134 -10.25 24.28 14.31
C ASP A 134 -8.85 23.75 13.95
N GLU A 135 -8.76 22.92 12.96
CA GLU A 135 -7.51 22.30 12.51
C GLU A 135 -6.57 23.22 11.72
N ILE A 136 -6.98 24.45 11.48
CA ILE A 136 -6.18 25.52 10.86
C ILE A 136 -5.90 26.67 11.83
N THR A 137 -6.38 26.58 13.05
CA THR A 137 -6.07 27.55 14.10
C THR A 137 -4.61 27.39 14.51
N HIS A 138 -3.87 28.48 14.47
CA HIS A 138 -2.47 28.50 14.91
C HIS A 138 -2.41 28.37 16.44
N ILE A 139 -1.49 27.57 16.97
CA ILE A 139 -1.45 27.29 18.41
C ILE A 139 -1.20 28.54 19.24
N THR A 140 -0.38 29.48 18.76
CA THR A 140 -0.11 30.74 19.49
C THR A 140 -1.34 31.60 19.55
N ASP A 141 -2.13 31.67 18.47
CA ASP A 141 -3.38 32.45 18.43
C ASP A 141 -4.43 31.83 19.35
N PHE A 142 -4.53 30.50 19.32
CA PHE A 142 -5.39 29.79 20.26
C PHE A 142 -5.01 30.06 21.70
N ILE A 143 -3.71 29.97 22.05
CA ILE A 143 -3.27 30.20 23.43
C ILE A 143 -3.52 31.65 23.86
N ALA A 144 -3.28 32.62 22.99
CA ALA A 144 -3.58 34.01 23.26
C ALA A 144 -5.06 34.20 23.59
N SER A 145 -5.95 33.72 22.72
CA SER A 145 -7.40 33.82 22.96
C SER A 145 -7.85 33.00 24.18
N PHE A 146 -7.27 31.83 24.39
CA PHE A 146 -7.61 30.94 25.50
C PHE A 146 -7.20 31.52 26.85
N THR A 147 -6.01 32.12 26.95
CA THR A 147 -5.53 32.76 28.17
C THR A 147 -6.20 34.10 28.43
N ASP A 148 -6.56 34.85 27.40
CA ASP A 148 -7.35 36.07 27.51
C ASP A 148 -8.76 35.78 28.04
N THR A 149 -9.40 34.72 27.57
CA THR A 149 -10.77 34.36 27.95
C THR A 149 -10.85 33.73 29.35
N TYR A 150 -9.95 32.80 29.69
CA TYR A 150 -10.05 31.99 30.92
C TYR A 150 -9.00 32.31 31.98
N GLY A 151 -8.10 33.26 31.74
CA GLY A 151 -7.10 33.75 32.69
C GLY A 151 -6.23 32.64 33.30
N ASP A 152 -6.06 32.69 34.62
CA ASP A 152 -5.21 31.74 35.36
C ASP A 152 -5.60 30.26 35.11
N LYS A 153 -6.89 29.96 34.96
CA LYS A 153 -7.37 28.60 34.69
C LYS A 153 -6.81 28.05 33.37
N ALA A 154 -6.66 28.94 32.38
CA ALA A 154 -6.03 28.55 31.10
C ALA A 154 -4.56 28.24 31.31
N TYR A 155 -3.79 29.10 31.98
CA TYR A 155 -2.38 28.88 32.27
C TYR A 155 -2.14 27.59 33.06
N ASP A 156 -2.97 27.29 34.05
CA ASP A 156 -2.88 26.05 34.83
C ASP A 156 -3.15 24.79 33.99
N ALA A 157 -3.98 24.92 32.95
CA ALA A 157 -4.29 23.79 32.07
C ALA A 157 -3.24 23.54 30.96
N LEU A 158 -2.47 24.56 30.54
CA LEU A 158 -1.51 24.45 29.44
C LEU A 158 -0.52 23.28 29.58
N PRO A 159 0.07 23.00 30.78
CA PRO A 159 0.99 21.89 30.93
C PRO A 159 0.40 20.52 30.54
N GLU A 160 -0.86 20.26 30.88
CA GLU A 160 -1.53 19.01 30.51
C GLU A 160 -2.01 19.02 29.05
N LEU A 161 -2.45 20.16 28.54
CA LEU A 161 -2.87 20.30 27.14
C LEU A 161 -1.72 20.10 26.17
N LEU A 162 -0.52 20.57 26.51
CA LEU A 162 0.66 20.52 25.64
C LEU A 162 1.47 19.21 25.73
N LYS A 163 1.16 18.32 26.67
CA LYS A 163 1.78 16.99 26.71
C LYS A 163 1.50 16.18 25.45
N CYS A 164 2.55 15.62 24.87
CA CYS A 164 2.47 14.77 23.70
C CYS A 164 3.56 13.70 23.70
N SER A 165 3.63 12.86 22.67
CA SER A 165 4.61 11.77 22.58
C SER A 165 6.06 12.26 22.60
N GLN A 166 6.33 13.44 22.07
CA GLN A 166 7.68 14.01 21.95
C GLN A 166 8.00 15.04 23.04
N VAL A 167 6.97 15.65 23.66
CA VAL A 167 7.12 16.65 24.73
C VAL A 167 6.37 16.16 25.96
N LYS A 168 7.08 15.41 26.81
CA LYS A 168 6.50 14.78 28.02
C LYS A 168 6.61 15.65 29.25
N SER A 169 7.61 16.51 29.29
CA SER A 169 7.88 17.41 30.41
C SER A 169 7.70 18.85 29.93
N ILE A 170 6.80 19.55 30.55
CA ILE A 170 6.52 20.96 30.29
C ILE A 170 7.11 21.75 31.47
N PRO A 171 7.89 22.82 31.22
CA PRO A 171 8.45 23.64 32.30
C PRO A 171 7.33 24.39 33.03
N THR A 172 7.57 24.73 34.28
CA THR A 172 6.73 25.68 35.00
C THR A 172 7.06 27.08 34.51
N LEU A 173 6.13 27.69 33.78
CA LEU A 173 6.25 29.06 33.27
C LEU A 173 5.34 30.01 34.03
N PRO A 174 5.67 31.32 34.06
CA PRO A 174 4.78 32.34 34.60
C PRO A 174 3.43 32.38 33.86
N HIS A 175 2.42 32.94 34.51
CA HIS A 175 1.12 33.17 33.88
C HIS A 175 1.15 34.44 33.00
N ASP A 176 2.01 34.41 31.98
CA ASP A 176 2.10 35.48 31.00
C ASP A 176 2.23 34.87 29.58
N LEU A 177 1.59 35.54 28.63
CA LEU A 177 1.50 35.08 27.26
C LEU A 177 2.86 35.03 26.57
N SER A 178 3.77 35.96 26.88
CA SER A 178 5.08 36.04 26.24
C SER A 178 5.92 34.82 26.53
N SER A 179 6.06 34.46 27.81
CA SER A 179 6.85 33.28 28.24
C SER A 179 6.34 31.99 27.59
N TRP A 180 5.02 31.80 27.55
CA TRP A 180 4.40 30.64 26.91
C TRP A 180 4.60 30.63 25.40
N THR A 181 4.40 31.78 24.74
CA THR A 181 4.57 31.90 23.28
C THR A 181 6.03 31.64 22.86
N ASP A 182 7.00 32.19 23.62
CA ASP A 182 8.41 31.98 23.35
C ASP A 182 8.82 30.51 23.50
N TRP A 183 8.37 29.86 24.58
CA TRP A 183 8.64 28.44 24.80
C TRP A 183 7.96 27.55 23.75
N ILE A 184 6.73 27.87 23.35
CA ILE A 184 6.01 27.13 22.31
C ILE A 184 6.74 27.22 20.98
N ASN A 185 7.17 28.40 20.57
CA ASN A 185 7.85 28.59 19.31
C ASN A 185 9.24 27.93 19.29
N SER A 186 9.99 28.02 20.39
CA SER A 186 11.37 27.52 20.46
C SER A 186 11.47 26.03 20.76
N GLU A 187 10.59 25.47 21.59
CA GLU A 187 10.70 24.12 22.13
C GLU A 187 9.57 23.19 21.72
N TYR A 188 8.33 23.67 21.70
CA TYR A 188 7.17 22.81 21.47
C TYR A 188 6.92 22.55 19.99
N ILE A 189 6.75 23.58 19.16
CA ILE A 189 6.48 23.45 17.72
C ILE A 189 7.55 22.61 17.00
N PRO A 190 8.86 22.74 17.26
CA PRO A 190 9.86 21.91 16.61
C PRO A 190 9.77 20.42 16.95
N LYS A 191 9.21 20.06 18.10
CA LYS A 191 9.16 18.68 18.61
C LYS A 191 7.79 18.02 18.45
N GLU A 192 6.70 18.79 18.40
CA GLU A 192 5.34 18.24 18.35
C GLU A 192 4.96 17.72 16.95
N PRO A 193 4.85 16.39 16.77
CA PRO A 193 4.55 15.82 15.45
C PRO A 193 3.05 15.83 15.12
N SER A 194 2.18 16.09 16.08
CA SER A 194 0.73 16.05 15.89
C SER A 194 0.14 17.38 15.43
N MET A 195 0.90 18.45 15.51
CA MET A 195 0.52 19.74 14.92
C MET A 195 0.95 19.78 13.46
N LEU A 196 -0.04 19.80 12.59
CA LEU A 196 0.18 19.66 11.16
C LEU A 196 0.02 21.00 10.44
N GLY A 197 1.12 21.53 9.94
CA GLY A 197 1.10 22.51 8.87
C GLY A 197 0.64 21.89 7.54
N PRO A 198 0.88 22.53 6.39
CA PRO A 198 0.54 22.03 5.06
C PRO A 198 1.16 20.66 4.76
N GLY A 199 2.10 20.23 5.59
CA GLY A 199 2.72 18.92 5.55
C GLY A 199 3.96 18.92 4.67
N ALA A 200 5.12 19.09 5.31
CA ALA A 200 6.39 18.84 4.66
C ALA A 200 6.49 17.36 4.26
N MET A 201 6.99 17.11 3.07
CA MET A 201 7.20 15.76 2.58
C MET A 201 8.39 15.15 3.29
N SER A 202 8.16 14.01 3.93
CA SER A 202 9.21 13.27 4.65
C SER A 202 10.02 12.33 3.75
N ASN A 203 9.54 12.12 2.52
CA ASN A 203 10.16 11.24 1.52
C ASN A 203 10.70 12.07 0.37
N ALA A 204 11.21 11.39 -0.66
CA ALA A 204 11.77 12.00 -1.83
C ALA A 204 11.02 13.25 -2.31
N PRO A 205 11.72 14.24 -2.81
CA PRO A 205 11.17 15.53 -3.23
C PRO A 205 10.35 15.37 -4.50
N ASP A 206 9.12 14.95 -4.36
CA ASP A 206 8.19 14.84 -5.48
C ASP A 206 7.48 16.17 -5.79
N ARG A 207 7.68 17.20 -4.96
CA ARG A 207 7.35 18.61 -5.19
C ARG A 207 8.62 19.44 -5.12
N LEU A 208 8.65 20.53 -5.88
CA LEU A 208 9.83 21.38 -6.02
C LEU A 208 10.29 21.94 -4.66
N ASP A 209 9.38 22.46 -3.86
CA ASP A 209 9.63 23.06 -2.55
C ASP A 209 9.69 22.07 -1.39
N GLY A 210 9.31 20.80 -1.63
CA GLY A 210 9.27 19.76 -0.61
C GLY A 210 8.02 19.73 0.26
N PHE A 211 6.94 20.44 -0.11
CA PHE A 211 5.68 20.47 0.64
C PHE A 211 4.51 19.86 -0.14
N HIS A 212 3.45 19.48 0.60
CA HIS A 212 2.21 19.05 -0.02
C HIS A 212 1.46 20.22 -0.65
N THR A 213 0.92 20.00 -1.81
CA THR A 213 0.24 21.01 -2.65
C THR A 213 -1.10 21.47 -2.07
N TYR A 214 -1.70 20.71 -1.15
CA TYR A 214 -3.04 20.98 -0.63
C TYR A 214 -3.01 21.16 0.88
N ASP A 215 -3.83 22.07 1.38
CA ASP A 215 -4.12 22.16 2.80
C ASP A 215 -4.89 20.90 3.28
N ARG A 216 -5.01 20.76 4.58
CA ARG A 216 -5.68 19.61 5.17
C ARG A 216 -7.18 19.54 4.84
N CYS A 217 -7.82 20.69 4.65
CA CYS A 217 -9.25 20.76 4.31
C CYS A 217 -9.51 20.35 2.86
N CYS A 218 -8.65 20.79 1.93
CA CYS A 218 -8.79 20.48 0.51
C CYS A 218 -8.26 19.11 0.13
N ARG A 219 -7.29 18.54 0.88
CA ARG A 219 -6.65 17.26 0.57
C ARG A 219 -7.64 16.09 0.40
N PRO A 220 -8.65 15.88 1.24
CA PRO A 220 -9.58 14.76 1.07
C PRO A 220 -10.34 14.79 -0.26
N THR A 221 -10.63 15.99 -0.75
CA THR A 221 -11.34 16.19 -2.03
C THR A 221 -10.40 16.14 -3.22
N ALA A 222 -9.20 16.72 -3.08
CA ALA A 222 -8.21 16.82 -4.14
C ALA A 222 -7.40 15.53 -4.33
N ASP A 223 -7.04 14.85 -3.25
CA ASP A 223 -6.26 13.60 -3.24
C ASP A 223 -7.17 12.39 -2.97
N LYS A 224 -8.09 12.13 -3.88
CA LYS A 224 -9.02 10.98 -3.78
C LYS A 224 -8.29 9.64 -3.69
N GLY A 225 -7.08 9.53 -4.24
CA GLY A 225 -6.25 8.32 -4.17
C GLY A 225 -5.86 7.96 -2.73
N ARG A 226 -5.83 8.93 -1.82
CA ARG A 226 -5.52 8.76 -0.40
C ARG A 226 -6.74 8.88 0.51
N SER A 227 -7.94 8.94 -0.05
CA SER A 227 -9.15 8.93 0.77
C SER A 227 -9.22 7.65 1.61
N LYS A 228 -9.83 7.73 2.78
CA LYS A 228 -9.96 6.59 3.70
C LYS A 228 -10.68 5.42 3.04
N GLU A 229 -11.69 5.71 2.24
CA GLU A 229 -12.50 4.75 1.49
C GLU A 229 -11.66 4.06 0.40
N ASN A 230 -10.86 4.83 -0.35
CA ASN A 230 -10.00 4.27 -1.40
C ASN A 230 -8.88 3.40 -0.82
N LEU A 231 -8.25 3.82 0.29
CA LEU A 231 -7.24 3.01 0.98
C LEU A 231 -7.84 1.73 1.58
N ALA A 232 -9.05 1.79 2.14
CA ALA A 232 -9.77 0.62 2.62
C ALA A 232 -10.09 -0.34 1.47
N SER A 233 -10.61 0.18 0.36
CA SER A 233 -10.90 -0.58 -0.85
C SER A 233 -9.66 -1.27 -1.43
N TYR A 234 -8.53 -0.56 -1.52
CA TYR A 234 -7.26 -1.14 -1.97
C TYR A 234 -6.77 -2.25 -1.02
N SER A 235 -6.88 -2.05 0.28
CA SER A 235 -6.53 -3.08 1.28
C SER A 235 -7.39 -4.34 1.13
N THR A 236 -8.67 -4.19 0.84
CA THR A 236 -9.60 -5.30 0.58
C THR A 236 -9.20 -6.09 -0.67
N ASP A 237 -8.95 -5.40 -1.78
CA ASP A 237 -8.52 -6.03 -3.03
C ASP A 237 -7.22 -6.82 -2.83
N ARG A 238 -6.23 -6.24 -2.15
CA ARG A 238 -4.97 -6.92 -1.84
C ARG A 238 -5.21 -8.18 -1.01
N ARG A 239 -6.08 -8.14 -0.01
CA ARG A 239 -6.43 -9.32 0.80
C ARG A 239 -7.06 -10.43 -0.03
N ALA A 240 -7.92 -10.09 -1.00
CA ALA A 240 -8.46 -11.08 -1.93
C ALA A 240 -7.33 -11.76 -2.72
N PHE A 241 -6.45 -10.99 -3.36
CA PHE A 241 -5.35 -11.56 -4.14
C PHE A 241 -4.43 -12.43 -3.31
N GLU A 242 -4.02 -11.99 -2.11
CA GLU A 242 -3.13 -12.73 -1.22
C GLU A 242 -3.74 -14.05 -0.73
N ASN A 243 -5.04 -14.08 -0.48
CA ASN A 243 -5.67 -15.27 0.10
C ASN A 243 -6.08 -16.32 -0.93
N TRP A 244 -6.33 -15.92 -2.18
CA TRP A 244 -6.66 -16.83 -3.28
C TRP A 244 -5.46 -17.22 -4.14
N SER A 245 -4.24 -16.95 -3.65
CA SER A 245 -3.00 -17.37 -4.29
C SER A 245 -2.48 -18.68 -3.70
N ASP A 246 -1.92 -19.53 -4.58
CA ASP A 246 -1.31 -20.80 -4.19
C ASP A 246 0.02 -20.60 -3.45
N GLY A 247 0.59 -21.72 -2.97
CA GLY A 247 1.89 -21.76 -2.33
C GLY A 247 1.85 -21.74 -0.81
N ASN A 248 3.03 -21.93 -0.19
CA ASN A 248 3.15 -22.04 1.26
C ASN A 248 3.16 -20.65 1.93
N TRP A 249 1.96 -20.12 2.14
CA TRP A 249 1.75 -18.81 2.75
C TRP A 249 2.26 -18.70 4.19
N ILE A 250 2.37 -19.82 4.95
CA ILE A 250 2.94 -19.84 6.30
C ILE A 250 4.46 -19.58 6.23
N GLN A 251 5.19 -20.35 5.41
CA GLN A 251 6.64 -20.17 5.25
C GLN A 251 6.97 -18.79 4.69
N ALA A 252 6.23 -18.34 3.67
CA ALA A 252 6.42 -17.02 3.09
C ALA A 252 6.26 -15.91 4.14
N ASN A 253 5.19 -15.94 4.93
CA ASN A 253 4.96 -14.96 5.99
C ASN A 253 6.04 -15.01 7.09
N LYS A 254 6.52 -16.21 7.46
CA LYS A 254 7.61 -16.35 8.45
C LYS A 254 8.92 -15.74 7.94
N LEU A 255 9.32 -16.05 6.71
CA LEU A 255 10.55 -15.47 6.15
C LEU A 255 10.43 -13.95 5.96
N MET A 256 9.29 -13.45 5.48
CA MET A 256 9.04 -12.01 5.39
C MET A 256 9.17 -11.33 6.76
N GLY A 257 8.58 -11.90 7.80
CA GLY A 257 8.67 -11.41 9.18
C GLY A 257 10.12 -11.43 9.69
N TYR A 258 10.85 -12.49 9.41
CA TYR A 258 12.27 -12.63 9.79
C TYR A 258 13.14 -11.57 9.13
N ILE A 259 13.02 -11.38 7.80
CA ILE A 259 13.75 -10.35 7.06
C ILE A 259 13.45 -8.96 7.63
N ASN A 260 12.16 -8.65 7.83
CA ASN A 260 11.72 -7.34 8.30
C ASN A 260 12.07 -7.06 9.78
N SER A 261 12.43 -8.08 10.57
CA SER A 261 12.92 -7.92 11.94
C SER A 261 14.44 -7.95 12.06
N ASN A 262 15.16 -8.53 11.08
CA ASN A 262 16.60 -8.72 11.11
C ASN A 262 17.36 -7.43 10.72
N SER A 263 18.16 -6.90 11.65
CA SER A 263 18.90 -5.64 11.44
C SER A 263 19.97 -5.73 10.36
N GLU A 264 20.62 -6.89 10.20
CA GLU A 264 21.68 -7.07 9.22
C GLU A 264 21.13 -7.19 7.79
N LEU A 265 20.02 -7.90 7.61
CA LEU A 265 19.34 -7.96 6.31
C LEU A 265 18.80 -6.59 5.88
N LYS A 266 18.32 -5.78 6.82
CA LYS A 266 17.88 -4.41 6.53
C LYS A 266 19.00 -3.48 6.05
N LYS A 267 20.24 -3.74 6.44
CA LYS A 267 21.40 -2.95 6.03
C LYS A 267 21.99 -3.38 4.69
N GLN A 268 21.52 -4.50 4.13
CA GLN A 268 21.98 -4.99 2.82
C GLN A 268 21.70 -3.98 1.71
N GLN A 269 22.42 -4.11 0.62
CA GLN A 269 22.18 -3.34 -0.60
C GLN A 269 20.79 -3.62 -1.17
N CYS A 270 20.14 -2.60 -1.69
CA CYS A 270 18.88 -2.75 -2.40
C CYS A 270 19.10 -3.41 -3.77
N ALA A 271 18.28 -4.40 -4.13
CA ALA A 271 18.40 -5.12 -5.41
C ALA A 271 18.29 -4.21 -6.65
N ASN A 272 17.60 -3.08 -6.53
CA ASN A 272 17.36 -2.16 -7.64
C ASN A 272 18.36 -0.98 -7.71
N HIS A 273 19.40 -0.98 -6.88
CA HIS A 273 20.44 0.06 -6.94
C HIS A 273 21.76 -0.54 -7.36
N SER A 274 22.39 0.06 -8.40
CA SER A 274 23.74 -0.28 -8.80
C SER A 274 24.75 0.06 -7.71
N THR A 275 25.83 -0.70 -7.62
CA THR A 275 26.97 -0.45 -6.74
C THR A 275 27.47 0.98 -6.92
N GLY A 276 27.37 1.81 -5.87
CA GLY A 276 27.81 3.21 -5.88
C GLY A 276 26.70 4.25 -5.64
N SER A 277 25.43 3.92 -5.80
CA SER A 277 24.34 4.78 -5.37
C SER A 277 23.99 4.49 -3.91
N PHE A 278 24.39 5.38 -3.02
CA PHE A 278 24.10 5.26 -1.60
C PHE A 278 22.65 5.56 -1.32
N HIS A 279 21.87 4.52 -0.99
CA HIS A 279 20.53 4.70 -0.42
C HIS A 279 20.58 4.37 1.08
N PRO A 280 20.48 5.38 1.96
CA PRO A 280 20.63 5.17 3.41
C PRO A 280 19.38 4.59 4.08
N ARG A 281 18.45 3.99 3.32
CA ARG A 281 17.19 3.49 3.86
C ARG A 281 17.23 1.98 4.01
N PRO A 282 16.67 1.46 5.13
CA PRO A 282 16.64 0.03 5.36
C PRO A 282 15.84 -0.68 4.27
N CYS A 283 16.33 -1.85 3.86
CA CYS A 283 15.61 -2.75 2.98
C CYS A 283 14.48 -3.48 3.72
N SER A 284 13.51 -3.92 2.97
CA SER A 284 12.41 -4.78 3.39
C SER A 284 12.26 -5.94 2.42
N ALA A 285 11.63 -7.02 2.86
CA ALA A 285 11.26 -8.13 1.99
C ALA A 285 10.24 -7.68 0.94
N ASP A 286 10.48 -8.02 -0.31
CA ASP A 286 9.56 -7.84 -1.42
C ASP A 286 9.42 -9.15 -2.22
N HIS A 287 8.20 -9.47 -2.63
CA HIS A 287 7.96 -10.63 -3.48
C HIS A 287 8.54 -10.39 -4.88
N ILE A 288 9.40 -11.28 -5.36
CA ILE A 288 9.99 -11.20 -6.70
C ILE A 288 8.84 -11.22 -7.73
N GLY A 289 7.99 -12.24 -7.67
CA GLY A 289 6.71 -12.27 -8.38
C GLY A 289 5.60 -11.70 -7.48
N PRO A 290 5.01 -10.53 -7.81
CA PRO A 290 3.95 -9.94 -6.99
C PRO A 290 2.74 -10.87 -6.87
N ILE A 291 2.33 -11.19 -5.64
CA ILE A 291 1.13 -12.00 -5.38
C ILE A 291 -0.11 -11.40 -6.04
N SER A 292 -0.20 -10.07 -6.06
CA SER A 292 -1.27 -9.33 -6.72
C SER A 292 -1.34 -9.50 -8.24
N LEU A 293 -0.35 -10.14 -8.87
CA LEU A 293 -0.35 -10.51 -10.29
C LEU A 293 -0.65 -12.00 -10.51
N GLY A 294 -0.84 -12.77 -9.44
CA GLY A 294 -1.12 -14.20 -9.49
C GLY A 294 0.12 -15.08 -9.35
N PHE A 295 1.22 -14.55 -8.82
CA PHE A 295 2.33 -15.40 -8.39
C PHE A 295 2.00 -16.10 -7.07
N SER A 296 2.64 -17.24 -6.83
CA SER A 296 2.41 -18.04 -5.63
C SER A 296 3.17 -17.52 -4.42
N HIS A 297 2.68 -17.86 -3.22
CA HIS A 297 3.43 -17.63 -1.98
C HIS A 297 4.67 -18.51 -1.95
N ARG A 298 5.83 -17.89 -2.09
CA ARG A 298 7.14 -18.55 -2.05
C ARG A 298 7.96 -18.00 -0.89
N PRO A 299 8.68 -18.84 -0.13
CA PRO A 299 9.60 -18.39 0.90
C PRO A 299 10.93 -17.90 0.29
N GLU A 300 10.83 -16.92 -0.58
CA GLU A 300 11.92 -16.31 -1.31
C GLU A 300 11.59 -14.84 -1.56
N PHE A 301 12.48 -13.94 -1.13
CA PHE A 301 12.23 -12.50 -1.20
C PHE A 301 13.46 -11.75 -1.70
N GLN A 302 13.26 -10.72 -2.50
CA GLN A 302 14.29 -9.74 -2.78
C GLN A 302 14.30 -8.62 -1.72
N LEU A 303 15.48 -8.04 -1.51
CA LEU A 303 15.67 -6.92 -0.60
C LEU A 303 15.51 -5.61 -1.37
N LEU A 304 14.44 -4.88 -1.13
CA LEU A 304 14.21 -3.56 -1.70
C LEU A 304 14.11 -2.50 -0.62
N CYS A 305 14.80 -1.37 -0.81
CA CYS A 305 14.57 -0.21 0.04
C CYS A 305 13.15 0.33 -0.16
N LYS A 306 12.62 1.03 0.84
CA LYS A 306 11.24 1.52 0.82
C LYS A 306 10.85 2.30 -0.45
N PRO A 307 11.68 3.20 -1.01
CA PRO A 307 11.36 3.86 -2.28
C PRO A 307 11.22 2.89 -3.44
N CYS A 308 12.15 1.94 -3.59
CA CYS A 308 12.13 0.96 -4.67
C CYS A 308 10.96 -0.01 -4.55
N ASN A 309 10.65 -0.46 -3.33
CA ASN A 309 9.49 -1.29 -3.07
C ASN A 309 8.17 -0.55 -3.42
N SER A 310 8.08 0.73 -3.03
CA SER A 310 6.92 1.56 -3.40
C SER A 310 6.83 1.82 -4.91
N ALA A 311 7.97 2.02 -5.57
CA ALA A 311 8.01 2.23 -7.02
C ALA A 311 7.69 0.94 -7.80
N LYS A 312 8.15 -0.21 -7.31
CA LYS A 312 7.81 -1.51 -7.89
C LYS A 312 6.33 -1.80 -7.75
N ASN A 313 5.76 -1.55 -6.55
CA ASN A 313 4.36 -1.80 -6.28
C ASN A 313 3.92 -3.20 -6.80
N ASN A 314 2.89 -3.25 -7.65
CA ASN A 314 2.39 -4.46 -8.28
C ASN A 314 2.94 -4.64 -9.71
N ARG A 315 4.25 -4.47 -9.89
CA ARG A 315 4.91 -4.58 -11.19
C ARG A 315 6.10 -5.53 -11.09
N MET A 316 6.55 -6.04 -12.21
CA MET A 316 7.79 -6.80 -12.31
C MET A 316 8.86 -5.97 -13.01
N TYR A 317 10.10 -6.10 -12.53
CA TYR A 317 11.28 -5.71 -13.30
C TYR A 317 11.65 -6.84 -14.28
N TYR A 318 12.43 -6.51 -15.29
CA TYR A 318 12.96 -7.51 -16.21
C TYR A 318 13.75 -8.62 -15.47
N SER A 319 14.57 -8.23 -14.50
CA SER A 319 15.31 -9.17 -13.65
C SER A 319 14.41 -10.11 -12.85
N ASP A 320 13.25 -9.64 -12.39
CA ASP A 320 12.28 -10.50 -11.68
C ASP A 320 11.76 -11.60 -12.61
N VAL A 321 11.42 -11.24 -13.85
CA VAL A 321 10.93 -12.20 -14.84
C VAL A 321 11.98 -13.25 -15.17
N GLN A 322 13.25 -12.84 -15.38
CA GLN A 322 14.36 -13.76 -15.65
C GLN A 322 14.59 -14.72 -14.48
N HIS A 323 14.58 -14.21 -13.25
CA HIS A 323 14.73 -15.04 -12.07
C HIS A 323 13.58 -16.07 -11.95
N LEU A 324 12.33 -15.64 -12.14
CA LEU A 324 11.17 -16.52 -12.06
C LEU A 324 11.19 -17.62 -13.14
N ILE A 325 11.70 -17.31 -14.34
CA ILE A 325 11.91 -18.30 -15.40
C ILE A 325 12.96 -19.34 -14.96
N SER A 326 14.10 -18.90 -14.44
CA SER A 326 15.15 -19.84 -14.00
C SER A 326 14.69 -20.75 -12.86
N VAL A 327 13.95 -20.19 -11.90
CA VAL A 327 13.36 -20.96 -10.79
C VAL A 327 12.35 -22.00 -11.27
N GLU A 328 11.61 -21.69 -12.33
CA GLU A 328 10.66 -22.62 -12.94
C GLU A 328 11.37 -23.72 -13.72
N GLU A 329 12.48 -23.40 -14.39
CA GLU A 329 13.35 -24.38 -15.06
C GLU A 329 13.98 -25.37 -14.06
N ASP A 330 14.22 -24.95 -12.82
CA ASP A 330 14.64 -25.81 -11.71
C ASP A 330 13.49 -26.68 -11.13
N GLY A 331 12.31 -26.65 -11.74
CA GLY A 331 11.15 -27.48 -11.39
C GLY A 331 10.22 -26.88 -10.32
N SER A 332 10.42 -25.64 -9.93
CA SER A 332 9.55 -24.96 -8.94
C SER A 332 8.33 -24.30 -9.58
N THR A 333 7.18 -24.35 -8.92
CA THR A 333 5.98 -23.61 -9.34
C THR A 333 6.07 -22.16 -8.88
N VAL A 334 5.99 -21.21 -9.80
CA VAL A 334 6.10 -19.76 -9.50
C VAL A 334 4.75 -19.05 -9.50
N THR A 335 3.73 -19.60 -10.17
CA THR A 335 2.41 -18.97 -10.33
C THR A 335 1.31 -19.77 -9.65
N THR A 336 0.19 -19.09 -9.37
CA THR A 336 -1.07 -19.73 -8.97
C THR A 336 -1.71 -20.43 -10.18
N TRP A 337 -2.63 -21.37 -9.92
CA TRP A 337 -3.34 -22.13 -10.94
C TRP A 337 -3.97 -21.26 -12.04
N TYR A 338 -4.55 -20.11 -11.68
CA TYR A 338 -5.22 -19.20 -12.64
C TYR A 338 -4.26 -18.34 -13.44
N ALA A 339 -3.03 -18.13 -12.97
CA ALA A 339 -2.04 -17.31 -13.64
C ALA A 339 -1.03 -18.13 -14.47
N ALA A 340 -0.92 -19.42 -14.22
CA ALA A 340 -0.01 -20.30 -14.96
C ALA A 340 -0.22 -20.23 -16.48
N PRO A 341 -1.45 -20.29 -17.02
CA PRO A 341 -1.65 -20.24 -18.46
C PRO A 341 -1.14 -18.97 -19.13
N ILE A 342 -1.40 -17.80 -18.54
CA ILE A 342 -0.96 -16.51 -19.11
C ILE A 342 0.54 -16.30 -18.96
N TRP A 343 1.12 -16.73 -17.83
CA TRP A 343 2.57 -16.71 -17.61
C TRP A 343 3.30 -17.50 -18.69
N GLN A 344 2.88 -18.74 -18.96
CA GLN A 344 3.51 -19.60 -19.96
C GLN A 344 3.46 -19.00 -21.37
N ARG A 345 2.37 -18.30 -21.74
CA ARG A 345 2.21 -17.67 -23.06
C ARG A 345 3.02 -16.39 -23.24
N CYS A 346 3.31 -15.69 -22.15
CA CYS A 346 3.86 -14.34 -22.23
C CYS A 346 5.28 -14.18 -21.69
N LYS A 347 5.77 -15.06 -20.80
CA LYS A 347 7.09 -14.93 -20.16
C LYS A 347 8.24 -14.80 -21.16
N GLN A 348 8.21 -15.52 -22.27
CA GLN A 348 9.25 -15.48 -23.31
C GLN A 348 9.18 -14.23 -24.20
N LYS A 349 8.11 -13.43 -24.10
CA LYS A 349 7.99 -12.14 -24.81
C LYS A 349 8.66 -11.00 -24.05
N VAL A 350 9.22 -11.27 -22.87
CA VAL A 350 9.84 -10.26 -21.99
C VAL A 350 11.34 -10.23 -22.23
N TYR A 351 11.83 -9.12 -22.76
CA TYR A 351 13.23 -8.92 -23.08
C TYR A 351 13.82 -7.60 -22.54
N ASP A 352 12.97 -6.73 -21.99
CA ASP A 352 13.35 -5.44 -21.40
C ASP A 352 12.36 -4.96 -20.33
N LYS A 353 12.58 -3.76 -19.80
CA LYS A 353 11.73 -3.13 -18.78
C LYS A 353 10.30 -2.90 -19.28
N GLU A 354 10.13 -2.47 -20.52
CA GLU A 354 8.81 -2.14 -21.06
C GLU A 354 7.96 -3.39 -21.23
N SER A 355 8.53 -4.45 -21.80
CA SER A 355 7.86 -5.75 -21.95
C SER A 355 7.54 -6.40 -20.60
N ALA A 356 8.36 -6.20 -19.55
CA ALA A 356 8.05 -6.63 -18.19
C ALA A 356 6.84 -5.86 -17.60
N LEU A 357 6.71 -4.57 -17.90
CA LEU A 357 5.55 -3.78 -17.53
C LEU A 357 4.28 -4.22 -18.30
N LYS A 358 4.40 -4.51 -19.59
CA LYS A 358 3.31 -5.09 -20.38
C LYS A 358 2.80 -6.40 -19.76
N LEU A 359 3.71 -7.30 -19.44
CA LEU A 359 3.37 -8.57 -18.78
C LEU A 359 2.64 -8.31 -17.45
N SER A 360 3.14 -7.40 -16.63
CA SER A 360 2.50 -7.05 -15.34
C SER A 360 1.05 -6.56 -15.52
N ARG A 361 0.77 -5.78 -16.56
CA ARG A 361 -0.57 -5.27 -16.86
C ARG A 361 -1.51 -6.38 -17.35
N ILE A 362 -1.01 -7.25 -18.21
CA ILE A 362 -1.76 -8.41 -18.72
C ILE A 362 -2.10 -9.37 -17.58
N MET A 363 -1.14 -9.69 -16.72
CA MET A 363 -1.37 -10.57 -15.57
C MET A 363 -2.36 -9.95 -14.57
N ARG A 364 -2.41 -8.62 -14.45
CA ARG A 364 -3.42 -7.92 -13.65
C ARG A 364 -4.83 -8.14 -14.20
N ASP A 365 -5.02 -8.02 -15.50
CA ASP A 365 -6.32 -8.27 -16.13
C ASP A 365 -6.72 -9.75 -15.98
N ASN A 366 -5.80 -10.67 -16.17
CA ASN A 366 -6.00 -12.10 -15.93
C ASN A 366 -6.46 -12.39 -14.49
N ARG A 367 -5.78 -11.82 -13.49
CA ARG A 367 -6.17 -11.94 -12.08
C ARG A 367 -7.57 -11.38 -11.83
N ASN A 368 -7.90 -10.23 -12.40
CA ASN A 368 -9.24 -9.64 -12.23
C ASN A 368 -10.34 -10.59 -12.74
N ILE A 369 -10.12 -11.22 -13.89
CA ILE A 369 -11.05 -12.20 -14.43
C ILE A 369 -11.14 -13.42 -13.50
N ALA A 370 -10.01 -13.93 -13.00
CA ALA A 370 -10.01 -15.05 -12.06
C ALA A 370 -10.78 -14.74 -10.77
N MET A 371 -10.59 -13.55 -10.18
CA MET A 371 -11.32 -13.15 -8.97
C MET A 371 -12.82 -13.03 -9.23
N MET A 372 -13.23 -12.51 -10.38
CA MET A 372 -14.65 -12.46 -10.75
C MET A 372 -15.22 -13.86 -11.00
N LEU A 373 -14.45 -14.76 -11.59
CA LEU A 373 -14.84 -16.17 -11.74
C LEU A 373 -15.08 -16.82 -10.37
N LEU A 374 -14.14 -16.67 -9.43
CA LEU A 374 -14.32 -17.18 -8.05
C LEU A 374 -15.53 -16.55 -7.35
N ALA A 375 -15.77 -15.26 -7.58
CA ALA A 375 -16.93 -14.56 -7.05
C ALA A 375 -18.27 -15.12 -7.57
N ASP A 376 -18.33 -15.62 -8.81
CA ASP A 376 -19.52 -16.29 -9.33
C ASP A 376 -19.84 -17.59 -8.55
N PHE A 377 -18.82 -18.30 -8.05
CA PHE A 377 -19.02 -19.46 -7.20
C PHE A 377 -19.53 -19.06 -5.80
N VAL A 378 -19.05 -17.95 -5.23
CA VAL A 378 -19.61 -17.40 -3.96
C VAL A 378 -21.09 -17.06 -4.14
N LYS A 379 -21.47 -16.42 -5.25
CA LYS A 379 -22.87 -16.04 -5.54
C LYS A 379 -23.80 -17.24 -5.69
N ARG A 380 -23.24 -18.40 -6.03
CA ARG A 380 -23.96 -19.67 -6.15
C ARG A 380 -23.85 -20.57 -4.93
N ASP A 381 -23.32 -20.02 -3.83
CA ASP A 381 -23.18 -20.71 -2.55
C ASP A 381 -22.24 -21.93 -2.58
N GLU A 382 -21.24 -21.94 -3.45
CA GLU A 382 -20.30 -23.06 -3.61
C GLU A 382 -19.09 -22.95 -2.66
N PHE A 383 -19.36 -22.73 -1.36
CA PHE A 383 -18.35 -22.43 -0.34
C PHE A 383 -17.38 -23.58 -0.08
N LEU A 384 -17.85 -24.85 -0.06
CA LEU A 384 -16.99 -26.01 0.18
C LEU A 384 -15.98 -26.22 -0.94
N PHE A 385 -16.42 -26.08 -2.19
CA PHE A 385 -15.50 -26.15 -3.32
C PHE A 385 -14.42 -25.05 -3.20
N LEU A 386 -14.84 -23.81 -2.97
CA LEU A 386 -13.92 -22.70 -2.79
C LEU A 386 -12.95 -22.91 -1.63
N LEU A 387 -13.40 -23.54 -0.53
CA LEU A 387 -12.54 -23.86 0.60
C LEU A 387 -11.34 -24.72 0.18
N THR A 388 -11.51 -25.65 -0.76
CA THR A 388 -10.42 -26.51 -1.26
C THR A 388 -9.31 -25.74 -1.98
N LEU A 389 -9.58 -24.53 -2.45
CA LEU A 389 -8.60 -23.68 -3.14
C LEU A 389 -7.72 -22.86 -2.18
N LEU A 390 -7.97 -22.88 -0.86
CA LEU A 390 -7.27 -22.03 0.10
C LEU A 390 -5.94 -22.57 0.62
N ASN A 391 -5.57 -23.80 0.25
CA ASN A 391 -4.33 -24.45 0.69
C ASN A 391 -4.17 -24.48 2.23
N LEU A 392 -5.24 -24.86 2.96
CA LEU A 392 -5.29 -24.82 4.43
C LEU A 392 -4.34 -25.82 5.09
N ASN A 393 -3.94 -26.88 4.38
CA ASN A 393 -3.01 -27.91 4.83
C ASN A 393 -1.63 -27.38 5.22
N TYR A 394 -1.20 -26.23 4.69
CA TYR A 394 0.05 -25.62 5.13
C TYR A 394 0.01 -25.17 6.59
N ALA A 395 -1.16 -24.90 7.15
CA ALA A 395 -1.29 -24.55 8.56
C ALA A 395 -1.15 -25.74 9.53
N ASP A 396 -1.14 -26.97 9.02
CA ASP A 396 -0.99 -28.19 9.86
C ASP A 396 0.42 -28.32 10.43
N TYR A 397 1.36 -27.55 9.91
CA TYR A 397 2.75 -27.55 10.33
C TYR A 397 3.16 -26.19 10.91
N ASP A 398 4.04 -26.24 11.91
CA ASP A 398 4.86 -25.09 12.31
C ASP A 398 6.21 -25.19 11.60
N TYR A 399 6.62 -24.09 10.99
CA TYR A 399 7.85 -24.01 10.20
C TYR A 399 8.84 -23.10 10.94
N GLU A 400 9.93 -23.67 11.45
CA GLU A 400 11.02 -22.91 12.01
C GLU A 400 12.04 -22.58 10.93
N ILE A 401 12.53 -21.34 10.92
CA ILE A 401 13.64 -20.95 10.05
C ILE A 401 14.92 -21.58 10.61
N ASP A 402 15.68 -22.26 9.73
CA ASP A 402 17.04 -22.66 10.06
C ASP A 402 18.04 -21.52 9.71
N PRO A 403 18.51 -20.75 10.69
CA PRO A 403 19.39 -19.60 10.41
C PRO A 403 20.73 -19.99 9.78
N ALA A 404 21.18 -21.23 9.95
CA ALA A 404 22.44 -21.72 9.37
C ALA A 404 22.35 -21.85 7.84
N THR A 405 21.14 -21.95 7.30
CA THR A 405 20.88 -22.08 5.85
C THR A 405 20.52 -20.76 5.17
N LEU A 406 20.55 -19.66 5.94
CA LEU A 406 20.23 -18.33 5.41
C LEU A 406 21.21 -17.98 4.28
N ASN A 407 20.68 -17.81 3.10
CA ASN A 407 21.46 -17.43 1.92
C ASN A 407 20.94 -16.10 1.37
N VAL A 408 21.87 -15.21 1.03
CA VAL A 408 21.60 -13.96 0.34
C VAL A 408 22.45 -13.92 -0.92
N ASN A 409 21.81 -14.18 -2.04
CA ASN A 409 22.48 -14.16 -3.34
C ASN A 409 21.79 -13.14 -4.25
N ASN A 410 22.54 -12.20 -4.81
CA ASN A 410 22.00 -11.12 -5.65
C ASN A 410 20.83 -10.37 -4.97
N GLN A 411 20.94 -10.12 -3.66
CA GLN A 411 19.91 -9.51 -2.81
C GLN A 411 18.61 -10.34 -2.71
N ILE A 412 18.63 -11.59 -3.14
CA ILE A 412 17.54 -12.54 -2.94
C ILE A 412 17.85 -13.37 -1.70
N VAL A 413 16.89 -13.39 -0.77
CA VAL A 413 16.98 -14.11 0.49
C VAL A 413 16.19 -15.39 0.40
N THR A 414 16.87 -16.51 0.66
CA THR A 414 16.29 -17.84 0.79
C THR A 414 16.74 -18.50 2.10
N VAL A 415 15.98 -19.48 2.59
CA VAL A 415 16.28 -20.22 3.80
C VAL A 415 15.61 -21.60 3.73
N GLN A 416 16.16 -22.57 4.43
CA GLN A 416 15.47 -23.84 4.68
C GLN A 416 14.60 -23.75 5.92
N PHE A 417 13.51 -24.53 5.93
CA PHE A 417 12.59 -24.61 7.05
C PHE A 417 12.62 -26.02 7.64
N ILE A 418 12.61 -26.05 8.98
CA ILE A 418 12.34 -27.27 9.73
C ILE A 418 10.85 -27.31 10.00
N SER A 419 10.16 -28.32 9.51
CA SER A 419 8.72 -28.49 9.74
C SER A 419 8.45 -29.41 10.94
N LYS A 420 7.52 -29.01 11.79
CA LYS A 420 7.01 -29.80 12.93
C LYS A 420 5.50 -29.83 12.88
N PRO A 421 4.85 -30.91 13.33
CA PRO A 421 3.40 -30.88 13.55
C PRO A 421 3.03 -29.70 14.47
N SER A 422 2.04 -28.93 14.08
CA SER A 422 1.61 -27.77 14.87
C SER A 422 0.59 -28.18 15.95
N THR A 423 0.42 -27.36 16.99
CA THR A 423 -0.63 -27.59 17.97
C THR A 423 -2.00 -27.33 17.35
N LEU A 424 -2.99 -28.12 17.72
CA LEU A 424 -4.36 -27.98 17.20
C LEU A 424 -4.91 -26.55 17.34
N ARG A 425 -4.62 -25.91 18.47
CA ARG A 425 -5.03 -24.52 18.72
C ARG A 425 -4.42 -23.56 17.69
N TYR A 426 -3.13 -23.69 17.37
CA TYR A 426 -2.46 -22.83 16.40
C TYR A 426 -2.98 -23.10 14.99
N VAL A 427 -3.16 -24.37 14.62
CA VAL A 427 -3.74 -24.79 13.34
C VAL A 427 -5.10 -24.12 13.13
N ASN A 428 -6.01 -24.24 14.11
CA ASN A 428 -7.34 -23.65 14.01
C ASN A 428 -7.29 -22.13 13.85
N ILE A 429 -6.49 -21.43 14.65
CA ILE A 429 -6.34 -19.97 14.55
C ILE A 429 -5.90 -19.56 13.13
N GLN A 430 -4.94 -20.26 12.54
CA GLN A 430 -4.43 -19.92 11.20
C GLN A 430 -5.47 -20.25 10.12
N LYS A 431 -6.12 -21.42 10.18
CA LYS A 431 -7.16 -21.83 9.22
C LYS A 431 -8.38 -20.88 9.29
N ILE A 432 -8.88 -20.59 10.48
CA ILE A 432 -10.01 -19.67 10.69
C ILE A 432 -9.72 -18.30 10.11
N ARG A 433 -8.54 -17.75 10.44
CA ARG A 433 -8.12 -16.45 9.90
C ARG A 433 -8.06 -16.46 8.37
N LYS A 434 -7.47 -17.49 7.78
CA LYS A 434 -7.37 -17.65 6.32
C LYS A 434 -8.76 -17.70 5.68
N ILE A 435 -9.65 -18.54 6.17
CA ILE A 435 -11.03 -18.70 5.67
C ILE A 435 -11.76 -17.36 5.75
N ARG A 436 -11.79 -16.74 6.93
CA ARG A 436 -12.53 -15.49 7.14
C ARG A 436 -12.05 -14.40 6.21
N VAL A 437 -10.73 -14.16 6.12
CA VAL A 437 -10.18 -13.10 5.29
C VAL A 437 -10.35 -13.41 3.81
N ALA A 438 -10.20 -14.66 3.38
CA ALA A 438 -10.37 -15.06 1.99
C ALA A 438 -11.80 -14.79 1.50
N PHE A 439 -12.80 -15.29 2.20
CA PHE A 439 -14.19 -15.15 1.78
C PHE A 439 -14.70 -13.72 1.91
N SER A 440 -14.47 -13.04 3.04
CA SER A 440 -14.91 -11.65 3.20
C SER A 440 -14.29 -10.74 2.14
N SER A 441 -13.00 -10.85 1.88
CA SER A 441 -12.34 -10.03 0.88
C SER A 441 -12.78 -10.34 -0.56
N LEU A 442 -13.14 -11.59 -0.86
CA LEU A 442 -13.67 -11.95 -2.17
C LEU A 442 -15.10 -11.43 -2.37
N ILE A 443 -15.94 -11.49 -1.35
CA ILE A 443 -17.28 -10.92 -1.37
C ILE A 443 -17.20 -9.40 -1.57
N ASP A 444 -16.38 -8.72 -0.79
CA ASP A 444 -16.17 -7.28 -0.94
C ASP A 444 -15.61 -6.96 -2.34
N TYR A 445 -14.67 -7.78 -2.83
CA TYR A 445 -14.12 -7.64 -4.17
C TYR A 445 -15.22 -7.75 -5.23
N ALA A 446 -16.14 -8.71 -5.11
CA ALA A 446 -17.23 -8.93 -6.06
C ALA A 446 -18.25 -7.79 -6.07
N ASN A 447 -18.52 -7.20 -4.91
CA ASN A 447 -19.51 -6.15 -4.72
C ASN A 447 -19.00 -4.75 -5.05
N LYS A 448 -17.73 -4.58 -5.34
CA LYS A 448 -17.13 -3.29 -5.64
C LYS A 448 -17.61 -2.75 -6.97
N GLU A 449 -18.22 -1.56 -6.94
CA GLU A 449 -18.60 -0.82 -8.14
C GLU A 449 -17.36 -0.24 -8.86
N ASN A 450 -17.48 0.03 -10.15
CA ASN A 450 -16.48 0.72 -10.99
C ASN A 450 -15.11 0.01 -11.13
N ARG A 451 -15.11 -1.29 -11.36
CA ARG A 451 -13.86 -1.97 -11.72
C ARG A 451 -13.43 -1.60 -13.14
N ASN A 452 -12.29 -0.90 -13.23
CA ASN A 452 -11.60 -0.63 -14.50
C ASN A 452 -10.85 -1.89 -14.98
N GLY A 453 -11.52 -3.04 -15.01
CA GLY A 453 -10.93 -4.29 -15.43
C GLY A 453 -11.33 -4.63 -16.87
N PHE A 454 -10.39 -5.21 -17.62
CA PHE A 454 -10.75 -5.92 -18.84
C PHE A 454 -11.48 -7.20 -18.43
N MET A 455 -12.71 -7.35 -18.88
CA MET A 455 -13.49 -8.57 -18.70
C MET A 455 -13.60 -9.27 -20.05
N TYR A 456 -13.32 -10.55 -20.04
CA TYR A 456 -13.44 -11.39 -21.22
C TYR A 456 -14.32 -12.58 -20.93
N THR A 457 -15.28 -12.80 -21.79
CA THR A 457 -16.11 -13.99 -21.81
C THR A 457 -16.47 -14.35 -23.24
N ASN A 458 -16.79 -15.59 -23.49
CA ASN A 458 -17.33 -16.11 -24.73
C ASN A 458 -18.23 -17.33 -24.44
N ASP A 459 -18.89 -17.87 -25.46
CA ASP A 459 -19.81 -18.99 -25.32
C ASP A 459 -19.15 -20.23 -24.72
N GLU A 460 -17.88 -20.49 -25.06
CA GLU A 460 -17.13 -21.64 -24.53
C GLU A 460 -16.88 -21.49 -23.03
N ILE A 461 -16.49 -20.30 -22.56
CA ILE A 461 -16.30 -19.99 -21.12
C ILE A 461 -17.63 -20.20 -20.39
N GLU A 462 -18.72 -19.66 -20.92
CA GLU A 462 -20.03 -19.81 -20.28
C GLU A 462 -20.49 -21.27 -20.23
N HIS A 463 -20.23 -22.05 -21.29
CA HIS A 463 -20.51 -23.47 -21.30
C HIS A 463 -19.70 -24.23 -20.23
N LEU A 464 -18.38 -23.96 -20.12
CA LEU A 464 -17.53 -24.57 -19.09
C LEU A 464 -17.96 -24.18 -17.68
N LYS A 465 -18.40 -22.94 -17.46
CA LYS A 465 -18.97 -22.50 -16.17
C LYS A 465 -20.24 -23.29 -15.84
N GLN A 466 -21.15 -23.45 -16.78
CA GLN A 466 -22.37 -24.25 -16.58
C GLN A 466 -22.03 -25.72 -16.27
N GLN A 467 -21.06 -26.30 -16.95
CA GLN A 467 -20.59 -27.65 -16.66
C GLN A 467 -20.00 -27.76 -15.25
N ALA A 468 -19.21 -26.77 -14.81
CA ALA A 468 -18.66 -26.74 -13.45
C ALA A 468 -19.78 -26.69 -12.39
N PHE A 469 -20.78 -25.83 -12.56
CA PHE A 469 -21.93 -25.75 -11.65
C PHE A 469 -22.79 -27.01 -11.66
N SER A 470 -23.01 -27.62 -12.82
CA SER A 470 -23.71 -28.91 -12.92
C SER A 470 -22.96 -30.02 -12.16
N THR A 471 -21.63 -30.06 -12.29
CA THR A 471 -20.78 -31.03 -11.56
C THR A 471 -20.90 -30.81 -10.05
N LEU A 472 -20.87 -29.57 -9.55
CA LEU A 472 -21.03 -29.26 -8.12
C LEU A 472 -22.43 -29.59 -7.61
N SER A 473 -23.47 -29.40 -8.41
CA SER A 473 -24.84 -29.75 -8.03
C SER A 473 -24.99 -31.23 -7.67
N SER A 474 -24.22 -32.12 -8.32
CA SER A 474 -24.22 -33.55 -8.00
C SER A 474 -23.60 -33.84 -6.62
N VAL A 475 -22.66 -33.02 -6.17
CA VAL A 475 -21.99 -33.15 -4.86
C VAL A 475 -22.83 -32.53 -3.75
N ASN A 476 -23.56 -31.48 -4.05
CA ASN A 476 -24.38 -30.76 -3.07
C ASN A 476 -25.49 -31.64 -2.46
N THR A 477 -25.89 -32.74 -3.08
CA THR A 477 -26.79 -33.71 -2.47
C THR A 477 -26.19 -34.37 -1.23
N PHE A 478 -24.87 -34.60 -1.22
CA PHE A 478 -24.15 -35.29 -0.10
C PHE A 478 -23.54 -34.30 0.89
N LEU A 479 -23.12 -33.13 0.47
CA LEU A 479 -22.40 -32.13 1.25
C LEU A 479 -23.22 -30.89 1.57
N SER A 480 -24.51 -30.86 1.24
CA SER A 480 -25.39 -29.69 1.39
C SER A 480 -25.36 -29.07 2.79
N ASN A 481 -25.43 -29.91 3.84
CA ASN A 481 -25.43 -29.41 5.21
C ASN A 481 -24.07 -28.78 5.55
N LYS A 482 -22.96 -29.45 5.23
CA LYS A 482 -21.61 -28.91 5.47
C LYS A 482 -21.37 -27.60 4.73
N ASN A 483 -21.90 -27.47 3.51
CA ASN A 483 -21.81 -26.23 2.75
C ASN A 483 -22.62 -25.09 3.39
N LYS A 484 -23.82 -25.37 3.90
CA LYS A 484 -24.65 -24.42 4.64
C LYS A 484 -24.01 -24.01 5.96
N ASP A 485 -23.40 -24.94 6.67
CA ASP A 485 -22.71 -24.68 7.94
C ASP A 485 -21.53 -23.72 7.71
N LEU A 486 -20.72 -23.97 6.67
CA LEU A 486 -19.61 -23.08 6.32
C LEU A 486 -20.11 -21.69 5.91
N LYS A 487 -21.14 -21.62 5.05
CA LYS A 487 -21.75 -20.34 4.64
C LYS A 487 -22.24 -19.56 5.85
N SER A 488 -22.96 -20.22 6.76
CA SER A 488 -23.47 -19.61 7.98
C SER A 488 -22.34 -19.08 8.86
N ALA A 489 -21.29 -19.88 9.06
CA ALA A 489 -20.12 -19.48 9.86
C ALA A 489 -19.34 -18.31 9.27
N ILE A 490 -19.35 -18.13 7.94
CA ILE A 490 -18.70 -17.00 7.26
C ILE A 490 -19.57 -15.73 7.28
N SER A 491 -20.89 -15.88 7.07
CA SER A 491 -21.84 -14.78 6.87
C SER A 491 -22.27 -14.07 8.15
N ASN A 492 -22.02 -14.65 9.30
CA ASN A 492 -22.46 -14.11 10.58
C ASN A 492 -21.43 -13.10 11.13
N GLU A 493 -21.67 -11.80 10.95
CA GLU A 493 -20.79 -10.72 11.43
C GLU A 493 -20.63 -10.68 12.96
N ALA A 494 -21.59 -11.25 13.69
CA ALA A 494 -21.59 -11.32 15.16
C ALA A 494 -20.86 -12.56 15.70
N THR A 495 -20.41 -13.47 14.85
CA THR A 495 -19.79 -14.72 15.31
C THR A 495 -18.37 -14.50 15.78
N THR A 496 -18.13 -15.03 16.96
CA THR A 496 -16.81 -15.37 17.45
C THR A 496 -16.19 -16.42 16.52
N ASP A 497 -14.88 -16.61 16.55
CA ASP A 497 -14.18 -17.66 15.79
C ASP A 497 -14.73 -19.09 16.05
N THR A 498 -15.61 -19.24 17.02
CA THR A 498 -16.20 -20.48 17.51
C THR A 498 -16.96 -21.27 16.44
N ASP A 499 -17.75 -20.62 15.58
CA ASP A 499 -18.53 -21.35 14.56
C ASP A 499 -17.63 -21.95 13.47
N LEU A 500 -16.58 -21.23 13.07
CA LEU A 500 -15.57 -21.77 12.17
C LEU A 500 -14.71 -22.85 12.84
N GLU A 501 -14.46 -22.74 14.14
CA GLU A 501 -13.77 -23.78 14.91
C GLU A 501 -14.58 -25.06 14.97
N ILE A 502 -15.87 -24.97 15.28
CA ILE A 502 -16.81 -26.10 15.27
C ILE A 502 -16.88 -26.72 13.86
N PHE A 503 -16.98 -25.90 12.82
CA PHE A 503 -16.96 -26.37 11.44
C PHE A 503 -15.69 -27.17 11.12
N LEU A 504 -14.51 -26.64 11.47
CA LEU A 504 -13.21 -27.29 11.21
C LEU A 504 -13.02 -28.59 12.00
N GLN A 505 -13.65 -28.74 13.18
CA GLN A 505 -13.64 -29.97 13.95
C GLN A 505 -14.52 -31.09 13.34
N ASN A 506 -15.55 -30.69 12.58
CA ASN A 506 -16.52 -31.59 11.97
C ASN A 506 -16.26 -31.93 10.50
N ILE A 507 -15.12 -31.47 9.95
CA ILE A 507 -14.78 -31.72 8.56
C ILE A 507 -13.32 -32.19 8.43
N ASP A 508 -13.12 -33.25 7.64
CA ASP A 508 -11.79 -33.62 7.19
C ASP A 508 -11.45 -32.84 5.91
N TYR A 509 -10.52 -31.88 6.03
CA TYR A 509 -10.10 -31.08 4.90
C TYR A 509 -9.38 -31.90 3.82
N THR A 510 -8.68 -32.98 4.22
CA THR A 510 -7.98 -33.85 3.28
C THR A 510 -8.96 -34.64 2.43
N GLU A 511 -10.04 -35.17 3.06
CA GLU A 511 -11.11 -35.82 2.31
C GLU A 511 -11.79 -34.87 1.31
N LEU A 512 -11.98 -33.60 1.67
CA LEU A 512 -12.51 -32.61 0.72
C LEU A 512 -11.61 -32.41 -0.50
N LEU A 513 -10.30 -32.39 -0.32
CA LEU A 513 -9.35 -32.27 -1.41
C LEU A 513 -9.40 -33.49 -2.36
N ASP A 514 -9.86 -34.63 -1.86
CA ASP A 514 -9.96 -35.87 -2.63
C ASP A 514 -11.30 -36.08 -3.32
N VAL A 515 -12.29 -35.21 -3.10
CA VAL A 515 -13.57 -35.25 -3.82
C VAL A 515 -13.34 -35.13 -5.33
N PRO A 516 -13.68 -36.15 -6.13
CA PRO A 516 -13.37 -36.16 -7.57
C PRO A 516 -14.00 -34.98 -8.31
N GLN A 517 -15.24 -34.64 -7.98
CA GLN A 517 -15.96 -33.54 -8.63
C GLN A 517 -15.29 -32.17 -8.36
N PHE A 518 -14.68 -31.97 -7.19
CA PHE A 518 -13.94 -30.74 -6.90
C PHE A 518 -12.67 -30.66 -7.73
N LYS A 519 -11.98 -31.80 -7.95
CA LYS A 519 -10.83 -31.89 -8.87
C LYS A 519 -11.26 -31.59 -10.32
N ASP A 520 -12.37 -32.17 -10.76
CA ASP A 520 -12.93 -31.94 -12.11
C ASP A 520 -13.28 -30.46 -12.31
N VAL A 521 -13.95 -29.84 -11.34
CA VAL A 521 -14.27 -28.40 -11.41
C VAL A 521 -13.01 -27.54 -11.44
N LYS A 522 -12.00 -27.85 -10.62
CA LYS A 522 -10.71 -27.14 -10.68
C LYS A 522 -10.08 -27.24 -12.08
N ASN A 523 -10.12 -28.41 -12.72
CA ASN A 523 -9.64 -28.61 -14.08
C ASN A 523 -10.44 -27.75 -15.11
N LEU A 524 -11.77 -27.65 -14.95
CA LEU A 524 -12.60 -26.78 -15.78
C LEU A 524 -12.22 -25.30 -15.58
N LEU A 525 -11.95 -24.87 -14.35
CA LEU A 525 -11.48 -23.51 -14.09
C LEU A 525 -10.13 -23.23 -14.75
N VAL A 526 -9.19 -24.18 -14.69
CA VAL A 526 -7.89 -24.05 -15.39
C VAL A 526 -8.10 -23.95 -16.91
N LYS A 527 -9.04 -24.72 -17.46
CA LYS A 527 -9.39 -24.63 -18.88
C LYS A 527 -9.98 -23.26 -19.24
N ILE A 528 -10.89 -22.73 -18.43
CA ILE A 528 -11.42 -21.36 -18.59
C ILE A 528 -10.28 -20.34 -18.58
N MET A 529 -9.38 -20.41 -17.61
CA MET A 529 -8.24 -19.50 -17.54
C MET A 529 -7.23 -19.66 -18.68
N SER A 530 -7.16 -20.85 -19.29
CA SER A 530 -6.37 -21.05 -20.52
C SER A 530 -6.99 -20.30 -21.71
N ILE A 531 -8.31 -20.34 -21.88
CA ILE A 531 -9.00 -19.58 -22.94
C ILE A 531 -8.82 -18.07 -22.73
N VAL A 532 -8.96 -17.62 -21.48
CA VAL A 532 -8.69 -16.22 -21.10
C VAL A 532 -7.25 -15.82 -21.43
N ALA A 533 -6.29 -16.71 -21.15
CA ALA A 533 -4.88 -16.46 -21.43
C ALA A 533 -4.60 -16.35 -22.93
N ASP A 534 -5.25 -17.17 -23.76
CA ASP A 534 -5.15 -17.04 -25.22
C ASP A 534 -5.67 -15.67 -25.71
N ALA A 535 -6.83 -15.25 -25.21
CA ALA A 535 -7.41 -13.97 -25.55
C ALA A 535 -6.56 -12.77 -25.06
N LEU A 536 -5.95 -12.85 -23.87
CA LEU A 536 -5.09 -11.79 -23.35
C LEU A 536 -3.72 -11.76 -24.04
N SER A 537 -3.11 -12.91 -24.29
CA SER A 537 -1.79 -13.00 -24.93
C SER A 537 -1.82 -12.54 -26.40
N SER A 538 -2.97 -12.70 -27.10
CA SER A 538 -3.16 -12.16 -28.44
C SER A 538 -3.21 -10.63 -28.47
N LYS A 539 -3.49 -9.99 -27.34
CA LYS A 539 -3.52 -8.54 -27.18
C LYS A 539 -2.21 -7.94 -26.66
N TRP A 540 -1.12 -8.68 -26.73
CA TRP A 540 0.19 -8.23 -26.23
C TRP A 540 0.59 -6.84 -26.76
N ASP A 541 0.28 -6.53 -28.02
CA ASP A 541 0.62 -5.26 -28.67
C ASP A 541 -0.53 -4.22 -28.64
N ASP A 542 -1.61 -4.50 -27.92
CA ASP A 542 -2.69 -3.55 -27.73
C ASP A 542 -2.18 -2.31 -26.97
N SER A 543 -2.62 -1.13 -27.42
CA SER A 543 -2.28 0.15 -26.79
C SER A 543 -2.67 0.24 -25.31
N ARG A 544 -3.61 -0.58 -24.85
CA ARG A 544 -3.99 -0.72 -23.45
C ARG A 544 -2.81 -1.13 -22.56
N TYR A 545 -1.91 -1.96 -23.09
CA TYR A 545 -0.75 -2.49 -22.34
C TYR A 545 0.54 -1.72 -22.61
N SER A 546 0.56 -0.87 -23.64
CA SER A 546 1.73 -0.07 -24.02
C SER A 546 1.72 1.36 -23.47
N ARG A 547 0.54 1.90 -23.11
CA ARG A 547 0.44 3.25 -22.56
C ARG A 547 0.76 3.28 -21.08
N ASP A 548 1.45 4.35 -20.64
CA ASP A 548 1.48 4.74 -19.25
C ASP A 548 0.05 5.14 -18.82
N ILE A 549 -0.70 4.16 -18.36
CA ILE A 549 -1.95 4.45 -17.67
C ILE A 549 -1.52 4.87 -16.28
N ASP A 550 -1.55 6.16 -16.02
CA ASP A 550 -1.41 6.73 -14.69
C ASP A 550 -2.46 6.08 -13.78
N GLU A 551 -2.03 5.20 -12.91
CA GLU A 551 -2.81 4.69 -11.79
C GLU A 551 -2.59 5.53 -10.55
#